data_06108deccd1724cc0f683d0da4f71b5d
#
_entry.id   06108deccd1724cc0f683d0da4f71b5d
#
_cell.length_a   1.000
_cell.length_b   1.000
_cell.length_c   1.000
_cell.angle_alpha   90.00
_cell.angle_beta   90.00
_cell.angle_gamma   90.00
#
_symmetry.space_group_name_H-M   'P 1'
#
loop_
_entity.id
_entity.type
_entity.pdbx_description
1 polymer ?
#
loop_
_entity_poly.entity_id
_entity_poly.type
_entity_poly.pdbx_seq_one_letter_code
_entity_poly.pdbx_strand_id
1 'polypeptide(L)'
;EAQWLIRTVENLLSITRIGSDRTELNKQLEPVEEVLAEAVQKARKRLPEIKFSVEVPAELLMVPMDPILIEQVLSNLIENAVIHGKTTTAIHLRAEKTEDNFAAFSVRDNGQGISPALLPHLFDYSIRHASPPTGDGKRNMGLGLSVCSAVVKAHGGRLTAHNHPDGAEFIFCLPMPPADPAISTDLSEEETL
;
A
#
# COMPACT_ATOMS: atom_id res chain seq x y z
N GLU A 1 -2.61 2.41 24.39
CA GLU A 1 -2.01 1.06 24.51
C GLU A 1 -2.90 -0.03 23.90
N ALA A 2 -4.21 -0.03 24.11
CA ALA A 2 -5.12 -1.02 23.53
C ALA A 2 -5.11 -1.03 22.00
N GLN A 3 -5.07 0.11 21.34
CA GLN A 3 -5.01 0.21 19.87
C GLN A 3 -3.73 -0.38 19.28
N TRP A 4 -2.61 -0.24 19.97
CA TRP A 4 -1.35 -0.85 19.58
C TRP A 4 -1.38 -2.38 19.66
N LEU A 5 -1.98 -2.93 20.73
CA LEU A 5 -2.16 -4.38 20.88
C LEU A 5 -3.06 -4.97 19.79
N ILE A 6 -4.19 -4.32 19.53
CA ILE A 6 -5.12 -4.73 18.46
C ILE A 6 -4.37 -4.81 17.12
N ARG A 7 -3.61 -3.80 16.78
CA ARG A 7 -2.84 -3.75 15.53
C ARG A 7 -1.74 -4.80 15.47
N THR A 8 -1.03 -5.04 16.58
CA THR A 8 -0.02 -6.09 16.64
C THR A 8 -0.63 -7.46 16.38
N VAL A 9 -1.82 -7.72 16.93
CA VAL A 9 -2.57 -8.96 16.70
C VAL A 9 -3.06 -9.05 15.25
N GLU A 10 -3.60 -7.97 14.68
CA GLU A 10 -4.02 -7.90 13.27
C GLU A 10 -2.84 -8.19 12.32
N ASN A 11 -1.69 -7.58 12.58
CA ASN A 11 -0.47 -7.80 11.80
C ASN A 11 0.02 -9.25 11.90
N LEU A 12 0.00 -9.85 13.11
CA LEU A 12 0.36 -11.26 13.31
C LEU A 12 -0.62 -12.20 12.61
N LEU A 13 -1.93 -11.94 12.72
CA LEU A 13 -2.96 -12.71 12.03
C LEU A 13 -2.80 -12.65 10.52
N SER A 14 -2.43 -11.51 9.97
CA SER A 14 -2.19 -11.36 8.53
C SER A 14 -0.96 -12.14 8.07
N ILE A 15 0.14 -12.10 8.83
CA ILE A 15 1.33 -12.91 8.54
C ILE A 15 1.01 -14.41 8.62
N THR A 16 0.26 -14.86 9.64
CA THR A 16 -0.10 -16.27 9.80
C THR A 16 -1.06 -16.75 8.71
N ARG A 17 -1.97 -15.90 8.26
CA ARG A 17 -2.85 -16.19 7.11
C ARG A 17 -2.05 -16.38 5.81
N ILE A 18 -1.04 -15.57 5.59
CA ILE A 18 -0.20 -15.63 4.38
C ILE A 18 0.84 -16.76 4.46
N GLY A 19 1.32 -17.11 5.67
CA GLY A 19 2.38 -18.11 5.88
C GLY A 19 1.90 -19.57 5.97
N SER A 20 0.60 -19.82 6.04
CA SER A 20 0.06 -21.18 5.97
C SER A 20 -0.11 -21.58 4.51
N ASP A 21 0.58 -22.63 4.07
CA ASP A 21 0.54 -23.22 2.71
C ASP A 21 -0.87 -23.59 2.18
N ARG A 22 -1.93 -23.23 2.90
CA ARG A 22 -3.33 -23.57 2.62
C ARG A 22 -4.29 -22.38 2.60
N THR A 23 -3.85 -21.15 2.83
CA THR A 23 -4.79 -20.02 2.80
C THR A 23 -4.70 -19.34 1.45
N GLU A 24 -5.61 -19.68 0.56
CA GLU A 24 -5.84 -18.94 -0.68
C GLU A 24 -6.28 -17.52 -0.33
N LEU A 25 -5.63 -16.51 -0.95
CA LEU A 25 -6.09 -15.13 -0.88
C LEU A 25 -7.50 -15.05 -1.45
N ASN A 26 -8.39 -14.37 -0.76
CA ASN A 26 -9.72 -14.09 -1.28
C ASN A 26 -9.66 -12.91 -2.26
N LYS A 27 -9.01 -13.13 -3.41
CA LYS A 27 -8.88 -12.11 -4.46
C LYS A 27 -10.22 -11.94 -5.16
N GLN A 28 -10.70 -10.72 -5.15
CA GLN A 28 -11.87 -10.28 -5.91
C GLN A 28 -11.43 -9.15 -6.85
N LEU A 29 -12.18 -8.95 -7.92
CA LEU A 29 -11.93 -7.85 -8.84
C LEU A 29 -12.52 -6.57 -8.23
N GLU A 30 -11.67 -5.73 -7.67
CA GLU A 30 -12.05 -4.56 -6.89
C GLU A 30 -11.75 -3.25 -7.63
N PRO A 31 -12.66 -2.26 -7.57
CA PRO A 31 -12.39 -0.92 -8.07
C PRO A 31 -11.36 -0.22 -7.17
N VAL A 32 -10.26 0.21 -7.77
CA VAL A 32 -9.17 0.87 -7.05
C VAL A 32 -9.63 2.12 -6.31
N GLU A 33 -10.53 2.90 -6.92
CA GLU A 33 -11.09 4.11 -6.32
C GLU A 33 -11.77 3.84 -4.98
N GLU A 34 -12.57 2.77 -4.89
CA GLU A 34 -13.29 2.41 -3.66
C GLU A 34 -12.31 2.01 -2.56
N VAL A 35 -11.31 1.19 -2.88
CA VAL A 35 -10.29 0.74 -1.91
C VAL A 35 -9.50 1.92 -1.36
N LEU A 36 -9.08 2.87 -2.21
CA LEU A 36 -8.39 4.07 -1.76
C LEU A 36 -9.30 5.00 -0.95
N ALA A 37 -10.56 5.17 -1.38
CA ALA A 37 -11.53 6.00 -0.67
C ALA A 37 -11.83 5.48 0.74
N GLU A 38 -12.00 4.16 0.92
CA GLU A 38 -12.18 3.55 2.24
C GLU A 38 -10.97 3.74 3.15
N ALA A 39 -9.77 3.48 2.64
CA ALA A 39 -8.53 3.68 3.40
C ALA A 39 -8.40 5.12 3.89
N VAL A 40 -8.65 6.10 3.01
CA VAL A 40 -8.61 7.53 3.35
C VAL A 40 -9.72 7.91 4.33
N GLN A 41 -10.93 7.41 4.15
CA GLN A 41 -12.04 7.69 5.07
C GLN A 41 -11.72 7.23 6.50
N LYS A 42 -11.16 6.02 6.64
CA LYS A 42 -10.72 5.48 7.94
C LYS A 42 -9.55 6.28 8.52
N ALA A 43 -8.59 6.66 7.67
CA ALA A 43 -7.45 7.47 8.08
C ALA A 43 -7.88 8.86 8.58
N ARG A 44 -8.77 9.57 7.88
CA ARG A 44 -9.28 10.90 8.28
C ARG A 44 -9.94 10.90 9.67
N LYS A 45 -10.63 9.82 10.04
CA LYS A 45 -11.24 9.71 11.38
C LYS A 45 -10.20 9.63 12.51
N ARG A 46 -9.03 9.05 12.22
CA ARG A 46 -7.94 8.86 13.20
C ARG A 46 -6.91 9.96 13.19
N LEU A 47 -6.76 10.66 12.07
CA LEU A 47 -5.73 11.65 11.79
C LEU A 47 -6.38 12.92 11.21
N PRO A 48 -7.26 13.62 11.98
CA PRO A 48 -8.02 14.75 11.48
C PRO A 48 -7.16 15.96 11.08
N GLU A 49 -5.93 16.05 11.60
CA GLU A 49 -4.96 17.10 11.29
C GLU A 49 -4.22 16.89 9.96
N ILE A 50 -4.26 15.68 9.40
CA ILE A 50 -3.58 15.36 8.14
C ILE A 50 -4.48 15.64 6.95
N LYS A 51 -3.94 16.35 5.95
CA LYS A 51 -4.62 16.57 4.68
C LYS A 51 -4.41 15.37 3.75
N PHE A 52 -5.52 14.75 3.34
CA PHE A 52 -5.48 13.64 2.39
C PHE A 52 -5.96 14.08 1.01
N SER A 53 -5.23 13.72 -0.03
CA SER A 53 -5.64 13.82 -1.42
C SER A 53 -5.53 12.46 -2.10
N VAL A 54 -6.42 12.19 -3.06
CA VAL A 54 -6.47 10.94 -3.82
C VAL A 54 -6.48 11.28 -5.30
N GLU A 55 -5.66 10.58 -6.07
CA GLU A 55 -5.60 10.66 -7.52
C GLU A 55 -5.75 9.25 -8.11
N VAL A 56 -6.75 9.08 -8.96
CA VAL A 56 -7.04 7.84 -9.67
C VAL A 56 -7.27 8.13 -11.15
N PRO A 57 -7.06 7.15 -12.05
CA PRO A 57 -7.39 7.33 -13.46
C PRO A 57 -8.88 7.69 -13.66
N ALA A 58 -9.18 8.44 -14.73
CA ALA A 58 -10.56 8.71 -15.10
C ALA A 58 -11.32 7.44 -15.56
N GLU A 59 -10.59 6.46 -16.08
CA GLU A 59 -11.13 5.15 -16.44
C GLU A 59 -11.19 4.24 -15.22
N LEU A 60 -12.23 3.42 -15.15
CA LEU A 60 -12.44 2.45 -14.09
C LEU A 60 -11.27 1.44 -14.07
N LEU A 61 -10.49 1.44 -13.00
CA LEU A 61 -9.37 0.53 -12.81
C LEU A 61 -9.77 -0.60 -11.84
N MET A 62 -9.97 -1.79 -12.41
CA MET A 62 -10.33 -3.00 -11.65
C MET A 62 -9.08 -3.87 -11.44
N VAL A 63 -8.81 -4.28 -10.20
CA VAL A 63 -7.61 -5.05 -9.85
C VAL A 63 -7.97 -6.27 -9.00
N PRO A 64 -7.47 -7.47 -9.33
CA PRO A 64 -7.67 -8.67 -8.50
C PRO A 64 -6.90 -8.54 -7.19
N MET A 65 -7.60 -8.32 -6.08
CA MET A 65 -6.97 -8.20 -4.76
C MET A 65 -7.89 -8.71 -3.64
N ASP A 66 -7.30 -9.01 -2.51
CA ASP A 66 -8.02 -9.16 -1.24
C ASP A 66 -8.16 -7.77 -0.63
N PRO A 67 -9.37 -7.18 -0.63
CA PRO A 67 -9.56 -5.78 -0.25
C PRO A 67 -9.19 -5.53 1.22
N ILE A 68 -9.41 -6.50 2.11
CA ILE A 68 -9.08 -6.37 3.53
C ILE A 68 -7.56 -6.27 3.73
N LEU A 69 -6.81 -7.13 3.04
CA LEU A 69 -5.35 -7.13 3.14
C LEU A 69 -4.73 -5.91 2.48
N ILE A 70 -5.26 -5.46 1.34
CA ILE A 70 -4.74 -4.26 0.68
C ILE A 70 -5.09 -2.99 1.48
N GLU A 71 -6.27 -2.91 2.07
CA GLU A 71 -6.60 -1.84 3.01
C GLU A 71 -5.63 -1.81 4.20
N GLN A 72 -5.24 -2.96 4.73
CA GLN A 72 -4.23 -3.05 5.79
C GLN A 72 -2.86 -2.54 5.32
N VAL A 73 -2.45 -2.84 4.08
CA VAL A 73 -1.22 -2.28 3.49
C VAL A 73 -1.30 -0.75 3.46
N LEU A 74 -2.37 -0.18 2.92
CA LEU A 74 -2.56 1.27 2.85
C LEU A 74 -2.57 1.91 4.24
N SER A 75 -3.27 1.32 5.20
CA SER A 75 -3.30 1.78 6.59
C SER A 75 -1.91 1.79 7.22
N ASN A 76 -1.11 0.73 7.04
CA ASN A 76 0.25 0.66 7.55
C ASN A 76 1.17 1.70 6.89
N LEU A 77 1.04 1.93 5.58
CA LEU A 77 1.84 2.93 4.87
C LEU A 77 1.48 4.35 5.29
N ILE A 78 0.19 4.68 5.43
CA ILE A 78 -0.29 5.98 5.94
C ILE A 78 0.26 6.25 7.35
N GLU A 79 0.24 5.26 8.22
CA GLU A 79 0.76 5.42 9.56
C GLU A 79 2.27 5.58 9.62
N ASN A 80 3.00 4.85 8.77
CA ASN A 80 4.44 5.05 8.62
C ASN A 80 4.75 6.48 8.19
N ALA A 81 3.98 7.04 7.26
CA ALA A 81 4.12 8.43 6.82
C ALA A 81 3.97 9.43 7.97
N VAL A 82 3.04 9.21 8.90
CA VAL A 82 2.84 10.10 10.05
C VAL A 82 3.89 9.88 11.13
N ILE A 83 4.12 8.62 11.51
CA ILE A 83 4.99 8.30 12.66
C ILE A 83 6.46 8.60 12.33
N HIS A 84 6.91 8.23 11.14
CA HIS A 84 8.31 8.38 10.74
C HIS A 84 8.58 9.68 9.98
N GLY A 85 7.57 10.25 9.33
CA GLY A 85 7.68 11.55 8.68
C GLY A 85 7.82 12.73 9.66
N LYS A 86 7.42 12.56 10.94
CA LYS A 86 7.49 13.51 12.07
C LYS A 86 6.83 14.87 11.81
N THR A 87 7.07 15.46 10.65
CA THR A 87 6.55 16.77 10.21
C THR A 87 5.44 16.63 9.18
N THR A 88 4.96 15.43 8.93
CA THR A 88 3.92 15.14 7.93
C THR A 88 2.63 15.89 8.25
N THR A 89 2.16 16.68 7.31
CA THR A 89 0.90 17.43 7.36
C THR A 89 -0.04 17.08 6.19
N ALA A 90 0.51 16.43 5.16
CA ALA A 90 -0.24 16.02 3.98
C ALA A 90 0.23 14.64 3.49
N ILE A 91 -0.74 13.84 3.06
CA ILE A 91 -0.50 12.52 2.44
C ILE A 91 -1.30 12.48 1.14
N HIS A 92 -0.62 12.12 0.06
CA HIS A 92 -1.20 11.93 -1.26
C HIS A 92 -1.19 10.45 -1.60
N LEU A 93 -2.37 9.91 -1.93
CA LEU A 93 -2.53 8.56 -2.44
C LEU A 93 -2.78 8.64 -3.94
N ARG A 94 -2.12 7.78 -4.70
CA ARG A 94 -2.33 7.70 -6.14
C ARG A 94 -2.42 6.24 -6.56
N ALA A 95 -3.23 5.99 -7.58
CA ALA A 95 -3.19 4.73 -8.31
C ALA A 95 -3.18 5.00 -9.81
N GLU A 96 -2.46 4.14 -10.53
CA GLU A 96 -2.38 4.20 -11.99
C GLU A 96 -2.11 2.82 -12.58
N LYS A 97 -2.46 2.64 -13.84
CA LYS A 97 -2.09 1.47 -14.62
C LYS A 97 -0.68 1.70 -15.19
N THR A 98 0.20 0.71 -15.04
CA THR A 98 1.54 0.75 -15.63
C THR A 98 1.56 0.09 -17.01
N GLU A 99 2.60 0.36 -17.81
CA GLU A 99 2.80 -0.24 -19.12
C GLU A 99 2.97 -1.77 -19.04
N ASP A 100 3.55 -2.28 -17.94
CA ASP A 100 3.79 -3.71 -17.69
C ASP A 100 2.54 -4.48 -17.23
N ASN A 101 1.34 -3.90 -17.37
CA ASN A 101 0.07 -4.49 -16.93
C ASN A 101 0.00 -4.74 -15.42
N PHE A 102 0.51 -3.82 -14.63
CA PHE A 102 0.30 -3.74 -13.18
C PHE A 102 -0.55 -2.51 -12.84
N ALA A 103 -1.19 -2.55 -11.70
CA ALA A 103 -1.72 -1.37 -11.03
C ALA A 103 -0.70 -0.93 -9.98
N ALA A 104 -0.19 0.28 -10.09
CA ALA A 104 0.70 0.89 -9.14
C ALA A 104 -0.10 1.77 -8.17
N PHE A 105 0.11 1.56 -6.88
CA PHE A 105 -0.46 2.34 -5.80
C PHE A 105 0.67 3.07 -5.10
N SER A 106 0.54 4.36 -4.88
CA SER A 106 1.52 5.12 -4.12
C SER A 106 0.91 5.81 -2.90
N VAL A 107 1.70 5.90 -1.84
CA VAL A 107 1.43 6.69 -0.64
C VAL A 107 2.63 7.62 -0.43
N ARG A 108 2.43 8.90 -0.68
CA ARG A 108 3.44 9.95 -0.61
C ARG A 108 3.13 10.90 0.52
N ASP A 109 4.13 11.18 1.36
CA ASP A 109 4.05 12.16 2.44
C ASP A 109 4.93 13.39 2.16
N ASN A 110 4.69 14.47 2.92
CA ASN A 110 5.50 15.67 2.93
C ASN A 110 6.34 15.81 4.22
N GLY A 111 6.76 14.69 4.79
CA GLY A 111 7.55 14.64 6.00
C GLY A 111 9.06 14.80 5.76
N GLN A 112 9.85 14.36 6.73
CA GLN A 112 11.32 14.46 6.67
C GLN A 112 12.00 13.46 5.71
N GLY A 113 11.23 12.53 5.11
CA GLY A 113 11.78 11.44 4.29
C GLY A 113 12.42 10.31 5.11
N ILE A 114 13.00 9.35 4.40
CA ILE A 114 13.66 8.16 4.93
C ILE A 114 15.17 8.39 4.93
N SER A 115 15.86 8.02 6.03
CA SER A 115 17.31 8.09 6.06
C SER A 115 17.94 7.29 4.91
N PRO A 116 18.88 7.85 4.14
CA PRO A 116 19.55 7.14 3.04
C PRO A 116 20.21 5.84 3.48
N ALA A 117 20.71 5.77 4.71
CA ALA A 117 21.31 4.55 5.26
C ALA A 117 20.26 3.44 5.54
N LEU A 118 19.02 3.82 5.80
CA LEU A 118 17.93 2.87 6.08
C LEU A 118 17.23 2.40 4.80
N LEU A 119 17.18 3.23 3.77
CA LEU A 119 16.40 3.01 2.56
C LEU A 119 16.68 1.64 1.88
N PRO A 120 17.95 1.19 1.71
CA PRO A 120 18.25 -0.12 1.10
C PRO A 120 17.77 -1.31 1.93
N HIS A 121 17.60 -1.12 3.25
CA HIS A 121 17.26 -2.17 4.21
C HIS A 121 15.85 -2.04 4.78
N LEU A 122 15.03 -1.19 4.17
CA LEU A 122 13.74 -0.80 4.72
C LEU A 122 12.77 -1.98 4.87
N PHE A 123 12.87 -2.97 4.00
CA PHE A 123 12.02 -4.17 3.98
C PHE A 123 12.71 -5.41 4.57
N ASP A 124 13.97 -5.30 5.01
CA ASP A 124 14.74 -6.40 5.60
C ASP A 124 14.35 -6.60 7.06
N TYR A 125 13.62 -7.68 7.33
CA TYR A 125 13.18 -8.03 8.69
C TYR A 125 14.34 -8.24 9.67
N SER A 126 15.42 -8.90 9.24
CA SER A 126 16.55 -9.29 10.09
C SER A 126 17.40 -8.13 10.57
N ILE A 127 17.57 -7.06 9.79
CA ILE A 127 18.42 -5.92 10.12
C ILE A 127 17.72 -5.00 11.13
N ARG A 128 16.40 -4.88 11.07
CA ARG A 128 15.62 -3.99 11.95
C ARG A 128 15.55 -4.49 13.41
N HIS A 129 15.74 -5.79 13.64
CA HIS A 129 15.75 -6.38 14.98
C HIS A 129 17.15 -6.49 15.61
N ALA A 130 18.21 -6.23 14.84
CA ALA A 130 19.59 -6.30 15.33
C ALA A 130 20.04 -5.04 16.10
N SER A 131 19.30 -3.94 16.02
CA SER A 131 19.63 -2.71 16.74
C SER A 131 18.87 -2.64 18.08
N PRO A 132 19.55 -2.44 19.22
CA PRO A 132 18.87 -2.26 20.49
C PRO A 132 17.99 -1.01 20.44
N PRO A 133 16.81 -1.00 21.11
CA PRO A 133 15.91 0.14 21.13
C PRO A 133 16.54 1.31 21.86
N THR A 134 17.12 2.24 21.14
CA THR A 134 17.61 3.50 21.69
C THR A 134 16.46 4.50 21.76
N GLY A 135 15.96 4.76 22.97
CA GLY A 135 15.06 5.88 23.30
C GLY A 135 13.68 5.81 22.68
N ASP A 136 12.71 6.42 23.28
CA ASP A 136 11.28 6.69 22.93
C ASP A 136 10.59 6.02 21.70
N GLY A 137 11.31 5.29 20.88
CA GLY A 137 10.81 4.50 19.73
C GLY A 137 10.16 3.17 20.10
N LYS A 138 9.77 2.96 21.35
CA LYS A 138 9.37 1.69 21.98
C LYS A 138 8.12 1.01 21.42
N ARG A 139 7.39 1.57 20.45
CA ARG A 139 6.04 1.07 20.13
C ARG A 139 5.79 0.60 18.71
N ASN A 140 6.76 0.71 17.82
CA ASN A 140 6.60 0.19 16.46
C ASN A 140 7.59 -0.94 16.22
N MET A 141 7.17 -2.17 16.41
CA MET A 141 7.99 -3.38 16.23
C MET A 141 8.46 -3.61 14.77
N GLY A 142 8.39 -2.61 13.92
CA GLY A 142 8.80 -2.77 12.51
C GLY A 142 7.98 -3.79 11.72
N LEU A 143 6.90 -4.32 12.31
CA LEU A 143 6.06 -5.35 11.70
C LEU A 143 5.22 -4.81 10.54
N GLY A 144 4.84 -3.52 10.56
CA GLY A 144 3.97 -2.94 9.54
C GLY A 144 4.50 -3.09 8.12
N LEU A 145 5.77 -2.74 7.88
CA LEU A 145 6.36 -2.86 6.54
C LEU A 145 6.64 -4.32 6.13
N SER A 146 6.96 -5.20 7.08
CA SER A 146 7.09 -6.65 6.77
C SER A 146 5.74 -7.26 6.43
N VAL A 147 4.66 -6.85 7.09
CA VAL A 147 3.28 -7.23 6.69
C VAL A 147 2.97 -6.71 5.29
N CYS A 148 3.23 -5.42 5.01
CA CYS A 148 3.03 -4.86 3.67
C CYS A 148 3.78 -5.66 2.62
N SER A 149 5.06 -5.96 2.85
CA SER A 149 5.88 -6.77 1.93
C SER A 149 5.31 -8.17 1.73
N ALA A 150 4.88 -8.84 2.80
CA ALA A 150 4.29 -10.18 2.73
C ALA A 150 2.96 -10.19 1.97
N VAL A 151 2.06 -9.25 2.28
CA VAL A 151 0.76 -9.10 1.60
C VAL A 151 0.95 -8.83 0.11
N VAL A 152 1.78 -7.85 -0.25
CA VAL A 152 2.02 -7.49 -1.65
C VAL A 152 2.65 -8.65 -2.42
N LYS A 153 3.63 -9.35 -1.85
CA LYS A 153 4.24 -10.55 -2.45
C LYS A 153 3.23 -11.67 -2.65
N ALA A 154 2.36 -11.92 -1.67
CA ALA A 154 1.31 -12.94 -1.79
C ALA A 154 0.32 -12.62 -2.92
N HIS A 155 0.10 -11.33 -3.21
CA HIS A 155 -0.66 -10.89 -4.39
C HIS A 155 0.10 -11.03 -5.71
N GLY A 156 1.37 -11.40 -5.70
CA GLY A 156 2.24 -11.45 -6.88
C GLY A 156 2.83 -10.09 -7.26
N GLY A 157 2.79 -9.15 -6.33
CA GLY A 157 3.23 -7.77 -6.51
C GLY A 157 4.64 -7.49 -5.98
N ARG A 158 5.01 -6.21 -6.03
CA ARG A 158 6.28 -5.67 -5.48
C ARG A 158 6.02 -4.40 -4.69
N LEU A 159 6.83 -4.18 -3.65
CA LEU A 159 6.79 -2.98 -2.80
C LEU A 159 8.16 -2.31 -2.82
N THR A 160 8.19 -1.01 -3.06
CA THR A 160 9.37 -0.16 -3.09
C THR A 160 9.15 1.12 -2.29
N ALA A 161 10.24 1.81 -1.95
CA ALA A 161 10.18 3.13 -1.34
C ALA A 161 11.33 3.99 -1.85
N HIS A 162 11.11 5.29 -1.94
CA HIS A 162 12.12 6.27 -2.29
C HIS A 162 11.82 7.62 -1.63
N ASN A 163 12.82 8.47 -1.57
CA ASN A 163 12.65 9.86 -1.17
C ASN A 163 12.39 10.75 -2.38
N HIS A 164 11.64 11.80 -2.16
CA HIS A 164 11.51 12.93 -3.05
C HIS A 164 11.81 14.23 -2.28
N PRO A 165 11.91 15.40 -2.93
CA PRO A 165 12.35 16.63 -2.26
C PRO A 165 11.57 17.01 -1.00
N ASP A 166 10.30 16.66 -0.93
CA ASP A 166 9.40 17.08 0.14
C ASP A 166 9.04 15.96 1.13
N GLY A 167 9.61 14.73 1.00
CA GLY A 167 9.27 13.63 1.91
C GLY A 167 9.62 12.25 1.36
N ALA A 168 8.80 11.26 1.66
CA ALA A 168 8.96 9.88 1.18
C ALA A 168 7.73 9.40 0.40
N GLU A 169 7.95 8.41 -0.44
CA GLU A 169 6.92 7.73 -1.19
C GLU A 169 7.13 6.22 -1.15
N PHE A 170 6.07 5.51 -0.81
CA PHE A 170 5.98 4.06 -0.89
C PHE A 170 5.11 3.69 -2.08
N ILE A 171 5.60 2.76 -2.91
CA ILE A 171 4.88 2.30 -4.09
C ILE A 171 4.76 0.78 -4.03
N PHE A 172 3.53 0.28 -4.16
CA PHE A 172 3.32 -1.14 -4.39
C PHE A 172 2.55 -1.36 -5.69
N CYS A 173 2.92 -2.44 -6.39
CA CYS A 173 2.28 -2.80 -7.65
C CYS A 173 1.61 -4.16 -7.51
N LEU A 174 0.41 -4.30 -8.06
CA LEU A 174 -0.33 -5.56 -8.13
C LEU A 174 -0.55 -5.95 -9.60
N PRO A 175 -0.44 -7.24 -9.95
CA PRO A 175 -0.67 -7.69 -11.31
C PRO A 175 -2.14 -7.49 -11.68
N MET A 176 -2.39 -7.01 -12.89
CA MET A 176 -3.71 -6.91 -13.48
C MET A 176 -4.06 -8.18 -14.29
N PRO A 177 -5.33 -8.48 -14.49
CA PRO A 177 -5.71 -9.56 -15.40
C PRO A 177 -5.16 -9.26 -16.80
N PRO A 178 -4.82 -10.28 -17.60
CA PRO A 178 -4.47 -10.06 -18.98
C PRO A 178 -5.60 -9.30 -19.68
N ALA A 179 -5.25 -8.36 -20.56
CA ALA A 179 -6.25 -7.67 -21.38
C ALA A 179 -7.02 -8.74 -22.18
N ASP A 180 -8.35 -8.75 -22.03
CA ASP A 180 -9.20 -9.68 -22.77
C ASP A 180 -9.12 -9.31 -24.25
N PRO A 181 -8.62 -10.18 -25.14
CA PRO A 181 -8.50 -9.85 -26.55
C PRO A 181 -9.85 -9.67 -27.25
N ALA A 182 -10.96 -9.93 -26.56
CA ALA A 182 -12.30 -9.92 -27.14
C ALA A 182 -12.98 -8.53 -27.21
N ILE A 183 -12.39 -7.45 -26.66
CA ILE A 183 -13.04 -6.12 -26.65
C ILE A 183 -12.50 -5.17 -27.73
N SER A 184 -11.48 -5.57 -28.50
CA SER A 184 -10.84 -4.68 -29.50
C SER A 184 -11.35 -4.87 -30.94
N THR A 185 -12.46 -5.55 -31.19
CA THR A 185 -12.92 -5.83 -32.55
C THR A 185 -14.43 -5.62 -32.71
N ASP A 186 -14.97 -4.42 -32.46
CA ASP A 186 -16.33 -4.09 -32.95
C ASP A 186 -16.66 -2.59 -33.00
N LEU A 187 -15.75 -1.77 -33.53
CA LEU A 187 -16.08 -0.37 -33.85
C LEU A 187 -15.58 0.08 -35.24
N SER A 188 -15.42 -0.85 -36.18
CA SER A 188 -14.96 -0.47 -37.54
C SER A 188 -15.73 -1.11 -38.70
N GLU A 189 -17.01 -1.44 -38.50
CA GLU A 189 -17.89 -1.81 -39.66
C GLU A 189 -19.31 -1.31 -39.46
N GLU A 190 -19.55 0.00 -39.56
CA GLU A 190 -20.83 0.57 -39.95
C GLU A 190 -20.67 2.03 -40.39
N GLU A 191 -19.97 2.24 -41.50
CA GLU A 191 -20.19 3.42 -42.34
C GLU A 191 -19.83 3.07 -43.79
N THR A 192 -20.72 2.39 -44.47
CA THR A 192 -20.87 2.52 -45.93
C THR A 192 -22.19 1.87 -46.39
N LEU A 193 -23.22 2.68 -46.46
CA LEU A 193 -24.29 2.59 -47.47
C LEU A 193 -25.11 3.89 -47.53
#